data_3be0cadff4d897c4c930311d3a791536
#
_entry.id   3be0cadff4d897c4c930311d3a791536
#
_cell.length_a   1.000
_cell.length_b   1.000
_cell.length_c   1.000
_cell.angle_alpha   90.00
_cell.angle_beta   90.00
_cell.angle_gamma   90.00
#
_symmetry.space_group_name_H-M   'P 1'
#
loop_
_entity.id
_entity.type
_entity.pdbx_description
1 polymer ?
#
loop_
_entity_poly.entity_id
_entity_poly.type
_entity_poly.pdbx_seq_one_letter_code
_entity_poly.pdbx_strand_id
1 'polypeptide(L)'
;SHGFAFNFAHYSMQPFYNDHTAYGAAIALLIPPIAYYLIYGKDLGFGKGKMIFVITLLAILITGFVLSYSRAAWVSLCAAFGVWVLVKSNIKLKTLIYCGLVMCVVVAFSWGRIMGAFEKNDQDSSGNMAEHISSITNISTDASNVERLNRWACALDMFKERPVFGCGPGMYTFLYGAYQKSYNLSIISTDSGDLGSTHSEYLRPLSEQGLIGLLTNTAVFVVTFVIGIRAYRRTASKLLANLALFATMGLTTYYVHGFLNQFLETDKLAVPFWGLTAVVVAIDLYATKKEKQAEKDNEKQLLNSEK
;
A
#
# COMPACT_ATOMS: atom_id res chain seq x y z
N SER A 1 -8.82 5.56 -35.89
CA SER A 1 -7.72 5.21 -34.97
C SER A 1 -7.34 6.49 -34.22
N HIS A 2 -7.83 6.63 -33.01
CA HIS A 2 -7.33 7.64 -32.10
C HIS A 2 -5.95 7.14 -31.67
N GLY A 3 -4.87 7.76 -32.14
CA GLY A 3 -3.52 7.40 -31.71
C GLY A 3 -3.42 7.25 -30.19
N PHE A 4 -2.34 6.70 -29.66
CA PHE A 4 -2.08 6.57 -28.22
C PHE A 4 -1.98 7.98 -27.57
N ALA A 5 -3.10 8.74 -27.58
CA ALA A 5 -3.19 10.01 -26.90
C ALA A 5 -3.19 9.75 -25.39
N PHE A 6 -2.32 10.41 -24.65
CA PHE A 6 -2.14 10.30 -23.19
C PHE A 6 -3.49 10.38 -22.43
N ASN A 7 -4.37 11.30 -22.83
CA ASN A 7 -5.70 11.45 -22.21
C ASN A 7 -6.58 10.20 -22.37
N PHE A 8 -6.48 9.48 -23.51
CA PHE A 8 -7.25 8.26 -23.71
C PHE A 8 -6.74 7.11 -22.82
N ALA A 9 -5.43 6.97 -22.68
CA ALA A 9 -4.83 5.97 -21.80
C ALA A 9 -5.17 6.20 -20.32
N HIS A 10 -5.25 7.45 -19.89
CA HIS A 10 -5.55 7.83 -18.51
C HIS A 10 -6.94 7.35 -18.04
N TYR A 11 -7.94 7.45 -18.90
CA TYR A 11 -9.33 7.08 -18.59
C TYR A 11 -9.76 5.72 -19.17
N SER A 12 -8.87 4.99 -19.82
CA SER A 12 -9.20 3.70 -20.47
C SER A 12 -9.67 2.63 -19.49
N MET A 13 -9.43 2.80 -18.17
CA MET A 13 -9.84 1.86 -17.13
C MET A 13 -11.29 2.06 -16.66
N GLN A 14 -11.95 3.14 -17.07
CA GLN A 14 -13.36 3.37 -16.76
C GLN A 14 -14.26 2.40 -17.55
N PRO A 15 -15.40 1.96 -16.98
CA PRO A 15 -15.95 2.35 -15.67
C PRO A 15 -15.43 1.50 -14.49
N PHE A 16 -14.50 0.57 -14.71
CA PHE A 16 -14.06 -0.38 -13.68
C PHE A 16 -13.19 0.24 -12.61
N TYR A 17 -12.32 1.18 -12.98
CA TYR A 17 -11.47 1.94 -12.06
C TYR A 17 -11.59 3.42 -12.40
N ASN A 18 -11.48 4.26 -11.37
CA ASN A 18 -11.58 5.71 -11.53
C ASN A 18 -10.46 6.25 -12.43
N ASP A 19 -9.25 5.69 -12.27
CA ASP A 19 -8.07 6.05 -13.03
C ASP A 19 -7.05 4.89 -13.12
N HIS A 20 -5.98 5.10 -13.87
CA HIS A 20 -4.91 4.14 -14.05
C HIS A 20 -4.10 3.88 -12.76
N THR A 21 -4.10 4.80 -11.78
CA THR A 21 -3.35 4.61 -10.53
C THR A 21 -4.08 3.66 -9.59
N ALA A 22 -5.41 3.73 -9.52
CA ALA A 22 -6.24 2.79 -8.79
C ALA A 22 -6.12 1.36 -9.36
N TYR A 23 -6.13 1.24 -10.70
CA TYR A 23 -5.88 -0.01 -11.39
C TYR A 23 -4.48 -0.57 -11.09
N GLY A 24 -3.44 0.27 -11.18
CA GLY A 24 -2.07 -0.10 -10.85
C GLY A 24 -1.91 -0.58 -9.40
N ALA A 25 -2.58 0.08 -8.45
CA ALA A 25 -2.58 -0.30 -7.04
C ALA A 25 -3.22 -1.68 -6.82
N ALA A 26 -4.38 -1.94 -7.45
CA ALA A 26 -5.07 -3.22 -7.35
C ALA A 26 -4.23 -4.38 -7.89
N ILE A 27 -3.57 -4.18 -9.02
CA ILE A 27 -2.70 -5.20 -9.61
C ILE A 27 -1.45 -5.40 -8.75
N ALA A 28 -0.80 -4.35 -8.29
CA ALA A 28 0.38 -4.46 -7.44
C ALA A 28 0.10 -5.29 -6.18
N LEU A 29 -1.06 -5.11 -5.56
CA LEU A 29 -1.50 -5.87 -4.40
C LEU A 29 -1.65 -7.38 -4.72
N LEU A 30 -2.09 -7.73 -5.92
CA LEU A 30 -2.38 -9.11 -6.30
C LEU A 30 -1.16 -9.87 -6.87
N ILE A 31 -0.16 -9.17 -7.42
CA ILE A 31 1.02 -9.82 -8.01
C ILE A 31 1.74 -10.75 -7.02
N PRO A 32 2.11 -10.35 -5.78
CA PRO A 32 2.80 -11.25 -4.86
C PRO A 32 1.97 -12.49 -4.48
N PRO A 33 0.69 -12.40 -4.08
CA PRO A 33 -0.12 -13.59 -3.81
C PRO A 33 -0.25 -14.56 -4.99
N ILE A 34 -0.36 -14.05 -6.22
CA ILE A 34 -0.43 -14.90 -7.41
C ILE A 34 0.93 -15.54 -7.72
N ALA A 35 2.03 -14.80 -7.52
CA ALA A 35 3.38 -15.35 -7.65
C ALA A 35 3.64 -16.50 -6.68
N TYR A 36 3.04 -16.48 -5.47
CA TYR A 36 3.09 -17.62 -4.56
C TYR A 36 2.56 -18.91 -5.22
N TYR A 37 1.43 -18.85 -5.91
CA TYR A 37 0.86 -20.04 -6.58
C TYR A 37 1.70 -20.50 -7.76
N LEU A 38 2.43 -19.62 -8.43
CA LEU A 38 3.39 -20.00 -9.45
C LEU A 38 4.57 -20.77 -8.85
N ILE A 39 5.11 -20.31 -7.74
CA ILE A 39 6.32 -20.88 -7.11
C ILE A 39 5.99 -22.21 -6.41
N TYR A 40 4.90 -22.27 -5.67
CA TYR A 40 4.52 -23.40 -4.82
C TYR A 40 3.37 -24.25 -5.39
N GLY A 41 2.92 -23.97 -6.61
CA GLY A 41 1.78 -24.69 -7.21
C GLY A 41 2.00 -26.20 -7.34
N LYS A 42 3.23 -26.64 -7.64
CA LYS A 42 3.57 -28.08 -7.67
C LYS A 42 3.43 -28.71 -6.27
N ASP A 43 3.92 -28.05 -5.23
CA ASP A 43 3.82 -28.50 -3.85
C ASP A 43 2.36 -28.51 -3.35
N LEU A 44 1.50 -27.68 -3.95
CA LEU A 44 0.06 -27.64 -3.75
C LEU A 44 -0.73 -28.66 -4.59
N GLY A 45 -0.04 -29.52 -5.37
CA GLY A 45 -0.68 -30.51 -6.23
C GLY A 45 -1.35 -29.93 -7.48
N PHE A 46 -0.89 -28.80 -7.98
CA PHE A 46 -1.43 -28.22 -9.22
C PHE A 46 -1.01 -29.04 -10.44
N GLY A 47 -1.98 -29.53 -11.17
CA GLY A 47 -1.76 -30.13 -12.49
C GLY A 47 -1.45 -29.07 -13.55
N LYS A 48 -1.04 -29.54 -14.75
CA LYS A 48 -0.64 -28.68 -15.87
C LYS A 48 -1.65 -27.56 -16.20
N GLY A 49 -2.95 -27.86 -16.21
CA GLY A 49 -3.98 -26.87 -16.50
C GLY A 49 -4.03 -25.72 -15.49
N LYS A 50 -3.95 -26.01 -14.18
CA LYS A 50 -3.89 -24.97 -13.12
C LYS A 50 -2.61 -24.14 -13.22
N MET A 51 -1.47 -24.77 -13.53
CA MET A 51 -0.21 -24.04 -13.72
C MET A 51 -0.26 -23.10 -14.92
N ILE A 52 -0.80 -23.54 -16.05
CA ILE A 52 -0.99 -22.69 -17.24
C ILE A 52 -1.90 -21.50 -16.88
N PHE A 53 -3.00 -21.73 -16.16
CA PHE A 53 -3.89 -20.67 -15.71
C PHE A 53 -3.17 -19.63 -14.85
N VAL A 54 -2.36 -20.06 -13.85
CA VAL A 54 -1.59 -19.15 -12.98
C VAL A 54 -0.56 -18.35 -13.79
N ILE A 55 0.15 -18.99 -14.72
CA ILE A 55 1.12 -18.33 -15.59
C ILE A 55 0.43 -17.27 -16.45
N THR A 56 -0.67 -17.63 -17.10
CA THR A 56 -1.44 -16.70 -17.95
C THR A 56 -1.98 -15.53 -17.15
N LEU A 57 -2.55 -15.79 -15.97
CA LEU A 57 -3.05 -14.75 -15.08
C LEU A 57 -1.93 -13.79 -14.65
N LEU A 58 -0.79 -14.33 -14.23
CA LEU A 58 0.35 -13.50 -13.84
C LEU A 58 0.90 -12.68 -15.01
N ALA A 59 0.96 -13.26 -16.21
CA ALA A 59 1.38 -12.54 -17.42
C ALA A 59 0.43 -11.37 -17.74
N ILE A 60 -0.89 -11.58 -17.63
CA ILE A 60 -1.89 -10.53 -17.81
C ILE A 60 -1.71 -9.42 -16.75
N LEU A 61 -1.54 -9.80 -15.47
CA LEU A 61 -1.35 -8.84 -14.38
C LEU A 61 -0.06 -8.02 -14.59
N ILE A 62 1.06 -8.65 -14.94
CA ILE A 62 2.32 -7.95 -15.19
C ILE A 62 2.17 -7.00 -16.39
N THR A 63 1.53 -7.45 -17.47
CA THR A 63 1.29 -6.59 -18.63
C THR A 63 0.44 -5.39 -18.26
N GLY A 64 -0.68 -5.62 -17.55
CA GLY A 64 -1.54 -4.53 -17.04
C GLY A 64 -0.81 -3.60 -16.06
N PHE A 65 0.05 -4.14 -15.21
CA PHE A 65 0.86 -3.38 -14.28
C PHE A 65 1.85 -2.43 -15.01
N VAL A 66 2.54 -2.93 -16.01
CA VAL A 66 3.45 -2.11 -16.83
C VAL A 66 2.67 -1.04 -17.58
N LEU A 67 1.55 -1.42 -18.21
CA LEU A 67 0.71 -0.49 -18.98
C LEU A 67 -0.08 0.50 -18.09
N SER A 68 -0.14 0.28 -16.77
CA SER A 68 -0.77 1.24 -15.86
C SER A 68 0.02 2.55 -15.73
N TYR A 69 1.29 2.57 -16.07
CA TYR A 69 2.20 3.72 -15.89
C TYR A 69 2.13 4.36 -14.48
N SER A 70 1.70 3.59 -13.47
CA SER A 70 1.57 4.09 -12.09
C SER A 70 2.91 4.01 -11.36
N ARG A 71 3.60 5.14 -11.24
CA ARG A 71 4.89 5.25 -10.52
C ARG A 71 4.79 4.76 -9.07
N ALA A 72 3.71 5.13 -8.39
CA ALA A 72 3.45 4.70 -7.02
C ALA A 72 3.33 3.17 -6.91
N ALA A 73 2.69 2.51 -7.88
CA ALA A 73 2.58 1.06 -7.92
C ALA A 73 3.96 0.39 -8.13
N TRP A 74 4.82 0.95 -8.98
CA TRP A 74 6.16 0.43 -9.21
C TRP A 74 7.03 0.50 -7.95
N VAL A 75 7.05 1.67 -7.29
CA VAL A 75 7.76 1.85 -6.02
C VAL A 75 7.23 0.89 -4.95
N SER A 76 5.91 0.70 -4.89
CA SER A 76 5.29 -0.19 -3.91
C SER A 76 5.66 -1.66 -4.11
N LEU A 77 5.76 -2.12 -5.36
CA LEU A 77 6.20 -3.49 -5.66
C LEU A 77 7.69 -3.71 -5.32
N CYS A 78 8.54 -2.70 -5.57
CA CYS A 78 9.93 -2.72 -5.13
C CYS A 78 10.04 -2.80 -3.60
N ALA A 79 9.21 -2.06 -2.86
CA ALA A 79 9.16 -2.14 -1.40
C ALA A 79 8.74 -3.53 -0.90
N ALA A 80 7.73 -4.15 -1.54
CA ALA A 80 7.30 -5.51 -1.23
C ALA A 80 8.42 -6.54 -1.48
N PHE A 81 9.18 -6.40 -2.58
CA PHE A 81 10.35 -7.21 -2.83
C PHE A 81 11.45 -6.98 -1.79
N GLY A 82 11.66 -5.73 -1.36
CA GLY A 82 12.55 -5.38 -0.25
C GLY A 82 12.19 -6.12 1.04
N VAL A 83 10.90 -6.18 1.39
CA VAL A 83 10.41 -6.97 2.55
C VAL A 83 10.77 -8.44 2.39
N TRP A 84 10.58 -9.02 1.20
CA TRP A 84 10.97 -10.41 0.94
C TRP A 84 12.46 -10.65 1.17
N VAL A 85 13.33 -9.79 0.64
CA VAL A 85 14.80 -9.87 0.84
C VAL A 85 15.13 -9.79 2.32
N LEU A 86 14.60 -8.82 3.06
CA LEU A 86 14.86 -8.61 4.48
C LEU A 86 14.42 -9.81 5.33
N VAL A 87 13.26 -10.37 5.04
CA VAL A 87 12.74 -11.55 5.75
C VAL A 87 13.59 -12.80 5.46
N LYS A 88 13.98 -13.02 4.20
CA LYS A 88 14.83 -14.14 3.80
C LYS A 88 16.27 -14.03 4.31
N SER A 89 16.76 -12.81 4.50
CA SER A 89 18.08 -12.53 5.11
C SER A 89 18.11 -12.76 6.63
N ASN A 90 17.03 -13.29 7.23
CA ASN A 90 16.90 -13.54 8.67
C ASN A 90 17.15 -12.30 9.56
N ILE A 91 16.94 -11.10 9.03
CA ILE A 91 17.04 -9.87 9.80
C ILE A 91 15.97 -9.87 10.89
N LYS A 92 16.36 -9.54 12.13
CA LYS A 92 15.44 -9.49 13.26
C LYS A 92 14.36 -8.44 13.02
N LEU A 93 13.12 -8.77 13.36
CA LEU A 93 11.98 -7.85 13.22
C LEU A 93 12.24 -6.51 13.93
N LYS A 94 12.91 -6.53 15.08
CA LYS A 94 13.33 -5.29 15.79
C LYS A 94 14.18 -4.38 14.91
N THR A 95 15.12 -4.94 14.15
CA THR A 95 15.98 -4.16 13.22
C THR A 95 15.13 -3.51 12.12
N LEU A 96 14.14 -4.22 11.58
CA LEU A 96 13.22 -3.68 10.59
C LEU A 96 12.39 -2.51 11.16
N ILE A 97 11.90 -2.65 12.39
CA ILE A 97 11.17 -1.57 13.07
C ILE A 97 12.09 -0.38 13.29
N TYR A 98 13.33 -0.58 13.76
CA TYR A 98 14.30 0.52 13.93
C TYR A 98 14.62 1.21 12.59
N CYS A 99 14.86 0.46 11.52
CA CYS A 99 15.10 1.04 10.19
C CYS A 99 13.87 1.84 9.71
N GLY A 100 12.67 1.33 9.93
CA GLY A 100 11.42 2.05 9.61
C GLY A 100 11.28 3.35 10.40
N LEU A 101 11.54 3.32 11.71
CA LEU A 101 11.51 4.51 12.57
C LEU A 101 12.56 5.54 12.14
N VAL A 102 13.80 5.10 11.87
CA VAL A 102 14.86 6.00 11.37
C VAL A 102 14.45 6.63 10.04
N MET A 103 13.87 5.85 9.13
CA MET A 103 13.36 6.38 7.86
C MET A 103 12.27 7.42 8.09
N CYS A 104 11.30 7.17 8.97
CA CYS A 104 10.26 8.14 9.32
C CYS A 104 10.84 9.42 9.90
N VAL A 105 11.84 9.32 10.78
CA VAL A 105 12.54 10.47 11.35
C VAL A 105 13.27 11.26 10.27
N VAL A 106 14.00 10.59 9.37
CA VAL A 106 14.71 11.24 8.25
C VAL A 106 13.72 11.98 7.35
N VAL A 107 12.59 11.35 7.01
CA VAL A 107 11.53 12.00 6.21
C VAL A 107 10.97 13.21 6.95
N ALA A 108 10.67 13.07 8.23
CA ALA A 108 10.13 14.18 9.05
C ALA A 108 11.12 15.37 9.13
N PHE A 109 12.41 15.13 9.37
CA PHE A 109 13.44 16.19 9.38
C PHE A 109 13.72 16.77 7.99
N SER A 110 13.53 15.97 6.93
CA SER A 110 13.72 16.42 5.55
C SER A 110 12.49 17.14 5.00
N TRP A 111 11.37 17.13 5.73
CA TRP A 111 10.07 17.64 5.25
C TRP A 111 10.14 19.08 4.74
N GLY A 112 10.80 19.97 5.47
CA GLY A 112 10.96 21.36 5.05
C GLY A 112 11.81 21.53 3.77
N ARG A 113 12.83 20.67 3.57
CA ARG A 113 13.64 20.66 2.32
C ARG A 113 12.84 20.07 1.16
N ILE A 114 12.06 19.04 1.43
CA ILE A 114 11.15 18.43 0.46
C ILE A 114 10.12 19.47 0.02
N MET A 115 9.45 20.14 0.95
CA MET A 115 8.47 21.19 0.65
C MET A 115 9.10 22.39 -0.08
N GLY A 116 10.26 22.87 0.34
CA GLY A 116 10.94 23.99 -0.33
C GLY A 116 11.46 23.66 -1.74
N ALA A 117 11.67 22.38 -2.07
CA ALA A 117 11.96 21.96 -3.43
C ALA A 117 10.71 22.03 -4.33
N PHE A 118 9.51 21.96 -3.74
CA PHE A 118 8.23 22.03 -4.46
C PHE A 118 7.81 23.45 -4.81
N GLU A 119 8.20 24.46 -4.01
CA GLU A 119 7.82 25.87 -4.21
C GLU A 119 8.48 26.50 -5.47
N LYS A 120 9.40 25.79 -6.11
CA LYS A 120 10.28 26.37 -7.15
C LYS A 120 9.95 26.01 -8.60
N ASN A 121 8.84 25.31 -8.90
CA ASN A 121 8.67 24.79 -10.26
C ASN A 121 7.33 25.01 -10.95
N ASP A 122 7.46 25.45 -12.20
CA ASP A 122 6.43 25.53 -13.21
C ASP A 122 6.46 24.33 -14.16
N GLN A 123 5.30 23.68 -14.35
CA GLN A 123 4.78 23.03 -15.56
C GLN A 123 5.17 21.60 -16.02
N ASP A 124 4.12 20.94 -16.47
CA ASP A 124 3.88 19.88 -17.47
C ASP A 124 4.52 18.50 -17.34
N SER A 125 3.64 17.48 -17.34
CA SER A 125 3.99 16.07 -17.49
C SER A 125 4.09 15.67 -18.97
N SER A 126 5.19 15.01 -19.36
CA SER A 126 5.44 14.50 -20.70
C SER A 126 5.11 13.01 -20.85
N GLY A 127 4.79 12.57 -22.07
CA GLY A 127 4.37 11.21 -22.40
C GLY A 127 5.50 10.19 -22.66
N ASN A 128 6.74 10.44 -22.23
CA ASN A 128 7.89 9.59 -22.52
C ASN A 128 8.33 8.74 -21.32
N MET A 129 8.54 7.43 -21.51
CA MET A 129 8.90 6.46 -20.47
C MET A 129 10.20 6.83 -19.72
N ALA A 130 11.20 7.35 -20.40
CA ALA A 130 12.47 7.81 -19.80
C ALA A 130 12.24 9.02 -18.88
N GLU A 131 11.31 9.90 -19.24
CA GLU A 131 10.90 11.04 -18.44
C GLU A 131 10.05 10.63 -17.24
N HIS A 132 9.24 9.55 -17.34
CA HIS A 132 8.53 8.97 -16.19
C HIS A 132 9.49 8.43 -15.13
N ILE A 133 10.61 7.84 -15.52
CA ILE A 133 11.63 7.39 -14.57
C ILE A 133 12.36 8.60 -13.95
N SER A 134 12.67 9.62 -14.75
CA SER A 134 13.28 10.85 -14.22
C SER A 134 12.32 11.67 -13.35
N SER A 135 11.01 11.62 -13.64
CA SER A 135 9.99 12.31 -12.85
C SER A 135 9.65 11.64 -11.50
N ILE A 136 10.09 10.38 -11.27
CA ILE A 136 10.10 9.79 -9.92
C ILE A 136 10.99 10.62 -8.97
N THR A 137 12.06 11.19 -9.51
CA THR A 137 12.99 12.04 -8.76
C THR A 137 12.68 13.53 -8.89
N ASN A 138 11.87 13.93 -9.89
CA ASN A 138 11.54 15.32 -10.16
C ASN A 138 10.14 15.68 -9.65
N ILE A 139 10.03 15.71 -8.34
CA ILE A 139 8.78 15.85 -7.61
C ILE A 139 8.08 17.19 -7.86
N SER A 140 8.83 18.18 -8.30
CA SER A 140 8.40 19.59 -8.33
C SER A 140 7.82 20.07 -9.67
N THR A 141 7.96 19.31 -10.76
CA THR A 141 7.48 19.72 -12.10
C THR A 141 6.20 19.03 -12.57
N ASP A 142 5.76 17.99 -11.85
CA ASP A 142 4.58 17.21 -12.22
C ASP A 142 3.34 17.80 -11.54
N ALA A 143 2.39 18.32 -12.30
CA ALA A 143 1.13 18.89 -11.79
C ALA A 143 0.39 17.93 -10.82
N SER A 144 0.47 16.62 -11.04
CA SER A 144 -0.10 15.60 -10.15
C SER A 144 0.60 15.56 -8.78
N ASN A 145 1.90 15.81 -8.71
CA ASN A 145 2.63 15.86 -7.44
C ASN A 145 2.32 17.18 -6.71
N VAL A 146 2.30 18.30 -7.41
CA VAL A 146 1.92 19.61 -6.86
C VAL A 146 0.51 19.56 -6.27
N GLU A 147 -0.43 18.94 -6.97
CA GLU A 147 -1.79 18.79 -6.46
C GLU A 147 -1.85 17.93 -5.19
N ARG A 148 -1.10 16.82 -5.12
CA ARG A 148 -1.01 16.03 -3.88
C ARG A 148 -0.52 16.85 -2.71
N LEU A 149 0.48 17.71 -2.93
CA LEU A 149 1.02 18.57 -1.88
C LEU A 149 0.01 19.62 -1.43
N ASN A 150 -0.72 20.23 -2.37
CA ASN A 150 -1.82 21.12 -2.05
C ASN A 150 -2.83 20.41 -1.14
N ARG A 151 -3.26 19.19 -1.51
CA ARG A 151 -4.19 18.37 -0.73
C ARG A 151 -3.64 17.99 0.64
N TRP A 152 -2.35 17.66 0.72
CA TRP A 152 -1.70 17.34 1.99
C TRP A 152 -1.58 18.56 2.90
N ALA A 153 -1.27 19.74 2.34
CA ALA A 153 -1.26 20.99 3.09
C ALA A 153 -2.64 21.29 3.68
N CYS A 154 -3.70 21.16 2.88
CA CYS A 154 -5.07 21.30 3.37
C CYS A 154 -5.38 20.33 4.52
N ALA A 155 -5.01 19.04 4.36
CA ALA A 155 -5.25 18.04 5.41
C ALA A 155 -4.51 18.38 6.72
N LEU A 156 -3.27 18.88 6.62
CA LEU A 156 -2.49 19.29 7.78
C LEU A 156 -3.05 20.56 8.43
N ASP A 157 -3.56 21.52 7.67
CA ASP A 157 -4.18 22.72 8.22
C ASP A 157 -5.52 22.39 8.90
N MET A 158 -6.33 21.51 8.31
CA MET A 158 -7.53 20.97 8.97
C MET A 158 -7.20 20.24 10.28
N PHE A 159 -6.13 19.44 10.29
CA PHE A 159 -5.66 18.77 11.51
C PHE A 159 -5.22 19.76 12.59
N LYS A 160 -4.52 20.86 12.24
CA LYS A 160 -4.10 21.89 13.22
C LYS A 160 -5.29 22.54 13.91
N GLU A 161 -6.41 22.72 13.21
CA GLU A 161 -7.62 23.29 13.81
C GLU A 161 -8.33 22.30 14.74
N ARG A 162 -8.34 20.99 14.39
CA ARG A 162 -9.05 19.96 15.14
C ARG A 162 -8.18 18.71 15.37
N PRO A 163 -7.13 18.80 16.22
CA PRO A 163 -6.08 17.79 16.28
C PRO A 163 -6.50 16.46 16.91
N VAL A 164 -7.51 16.42 17.77
CA VAL A 164 -7.88 15.21 18.53
C VAL A 164 -8.85 14.35 17.74
N PHE A 165 -9.97 14.90 17.31
CA PHE A 165 -11.07 14.18 16.66
C PHE A 165 -11.27 14.53 15.18
N GLY A 166 -10.50 15.48 14.64
CA GLY A 166 -10.63 15.93 13.25
C GLY A 166 -11.93 16.67 12.95
N CYS A 167 -12.22 16.78 11.66
CA CYS A 167 -13.39 17.51 11.16
C CYS A 167 -14.64 16.62 10.98
N GLY A 168 -14.51 15.31 11.16
CA GLY A 168 -15.55 14.31 10.95
C GLY A 168 -15.24 13.39 9.77
N PRO A 169 -15.60 12.09 9.86
CA PRO A 169 -15.39 11.13 8.76
C PRO A 169 -16.08 11.59 7.47
N GLY A 170 -15.36 11.54 6.35
CA GLY A 170 -15.86 11.96 5.03
C GLY A 170 -15.92 13.46 4.80
N MET A 171 -15.57 14.29 5.79
CA MET A 171 -15.70 15.76 5.68
C MET A 171 -14.57 16.42 4.88
N TYR A 172 -13.46 15.74 4.66
CA TYR A 172 -12.35 16.31 3.89
C TYR A 172 -12.81 16.83 2.50
N THR A 173 -13.55 16.02 1.76
CA THR A 173 -14.01 16.33 0.42
C THR A 173 -14.87 17.59 0.33
N PHE A 174 -15.54 17.95 1.42
CA PHE A 174 -16.42 19.14 1.48
C PHE A 174 -15.71 20.38 2.02
N LEU A 175 -14.65 20.21 2.80
CA LEU A 175 -14.01 21.31 3.55
C LEU A 175 -12.70 21.79 2.94
N TYR A 176 -11.95 20.90 2.22
CA TYR A 176 -10.59 21.19 1.79
C TYR A 176 -10.45 22.47 0.94
N GLY A 177 -11.49 22.83 0.17
CA GLY A 177 -11.48 24.02 -0.68
C GLY A 177 -11.22 25.32 0.09
N ALA A 178 -11.72 25.42 1.33
CA ALA A 178 -11.47 26.57 2.21
C ALA A 178 -10.02 26.66 2.73
N TYR A 179 -9.27 25.55 2.67
CA TYR A 179 -7.89 25.47 3.14
C TYR A 179 -6.86 25.56 2.01
N GLN A 180 -7.31 25.63 0.75
CA GLN A 180 -6.39 25.78 -0.39
C GLN A 180 -5.74 27.16 -0.38
N LYS A 181 -4.43 27.19 -0.57
CA LYS A 181 -3.66 28.43 -0.66
C LYS A 181 -3.36 28.72 -2.13
N SER A 182 -3.53 29.98 -2.53
CA SER A 182 -3.38 30.38 -3.94
C SER A 182 -2.02 30.01 -4.55
N TYR A 183 -0.96 29.99 -3.74
CA TYR A 183 0.37 29.63 -4.20
C TYR A 183 0.61 28.11 -4.33
N ASN A 184 -0.30 27.28 -3.84
CA ASN A 184 -0.26 25.81 -3.96
C ASN A 184 -1.20 25.28 -5.05
N LEU A 185 -1.97 26.14 -5.71
CA LEU A 185 -2.86 25.72 -6.77
C LEU A 185 -2.07 25.29 -8.00
N SER A 186 -2.49 24.20 -8.60
CA SER A 186 -1.98 23.67 -9.86
C SER A 186 -3.08 23.80 -10.95
N ILE A 187 -2.72 23.57 -12.20
CA ILE A 187 -3.68 23.60 -13.33
C ILE A 187 -4.78 22.52 -13.22
N ILE A 188 -4.59 21.52 -12.34
CA ILE A 188 -5.56 20.45 -12.08
C ILE A 188 -6.22 20.59 -10.71
N SER A 189 -5.95 21.66 -9.98
CA SER A 189 -6.61 21.92 -8.70
C SER A 189 -8.08 22.21 -8.91
N THR A 190 -8.91 21.63 -8.05
CA THR A 190 -10.36 21.76 -8.11
C THR A 190 -10.87 22.59 -6.93
N ASP A 191 -11.96 23.30 -7.13
CA ASP A 191 -12.64 24.05 -6.09
C ASP A 191 -13.51 23.14 -5.21
N SER A 192 -14.08 23.71 -4.15
CA SER A 192 -14.87 23.01 -3.13
C SER A 192 -16.10 22.24 -3.62
N GLY A 193 -16.45 22.33 -4.91
CA GLY A 193 -17.56 21.59 -5.52
C GLY A 193 -17.19 20.21 -6.08
N ASP A 194 -15.91 19.88 -6.22
CA ASP A 194 -15.44 18.71 -6.98
C ASP A 194 -15.00 17.52 -6.12
N LEU A 195 -15.49 17.41 -4.90
CA LEU A 195 -15.34 16.24 -4.03
C LEU A 195 -13.93 15.60 -4.08
N GLY A 196 -12.88 16.42 -3.98
CA GLY A 196 -11.49 15.96 -4.04
C GLY A 196 -11.08 15.13 -2.82
N SER A 197 -10.06 14.27 -2.98
CA SER A 197 -9.53 13.43 -1.91
C SER A 197 -8.19 13.95 -1.37
N THR A 198 -7.76 13.43 -0.20
CA THR A 198 -6.45 13.75 0.38
C THR A 198 -5.29 13.14 -0.41
N HIS A 199 -5.53 12.21 -1.32
CA HIS A 199 -4.51 11.38 -1.94
C HIS A 199 -3.56 10.71 -0.93
N SER A 200 -4.05 10.35 0.26
CA SER A 200 -3.28 9.62 1.25
C SER A 200 -4.17 8.89 2.25
N GLU A 201 -3.95 7.59 2.42
CA GLU A 201 -4.61 6.76 3.44
C GLU A 201 -4.21 7.14 4.88
N TYR A 202 -3.16 7.94 5.05
CA TYR A 202 -2.68 8.39 6.35
C TYR A 202 -3.17 9.79 6.70
N LEU A 203 -3.14 10.71 5.73
CA LEU A 203 -3.56 12.08 5.96
C LEU A 203 -5.08 12.25 6.00
N ARG A 204 -5.82 11.36 5.33
CA ARG A 204 -7.28 11.36 5.41
C ARG A 204 -7.75 11.16 6.86
N PRO A 205 -7.44 10.05 7.55
CA PRO A 205 -7.86 9.88 8.94
C PRO A 205 -7.28 10.95 9.86
N LEU A 206 -6.10 11.51 9.54
CA LEU A 206 -5.54 12.62 10.31
C LEU A 206 -6.41 13.86 10.25
N SER A 207 -6.88 14.28 9.09
CA SER A 207 -7.74 15.46 8.92
C SER A 207 -9.18 15.22 9.37
N GLU A 208 -9.72 14.03 9.10
CA GLU A 208 -11.11 13.70 9.36
C GLU A 208 -11.38 13.23 10.79
N GLN A 209 -10.45 12.48 11.40
CA GLN A 209 -10.61 11.84 12.71
C GLN A 209 -9.49 12.23 13.69
N GLY A 210 -8.65 13.17 13.32
CA GLY A 210 -7.54 13.67 14.13
C GLY A 210 -6.44 12.65 14.39
N LEU A 211 -5.67 12.89 15.44
CA LEU A 211 -4.58 12.01 15.86
C LEU A 211 -5.07 10.58 16.17
N ILE A 212 -6.25 10.44 16.74
CA ILE A 212 -6.84 9.14 17.07
C ILE A 212 -7.06 8.34 15.78
N GLY A 213 -7.62 8.95 14.74
CA GLY A 213 -7.83 8.33 13.45
C GLY A 213 -6.53 7.89 12.77
N LEU A 214 -5.51 8.76 12.75
CA LEU A 214 -4.20 8.41 12.23
C LEU A 214 -3.58 7.23 12.99
N LEU A 215 -3.59 7.25 14.32
CA LEU A 215 -2.99 6.21 15.15
C LEU A 215 -3.70 4.87 14.97
N THR A 216 -5.02 4.84 14.95
CA THR A 216 -5.81 3.61 14.78
C THR A 216 -5.60 3.02 13.37
N ASN A 217 -5.67 3.84 12.33
CA ASN A 217 -5.45 3.39 10.96
C ASN A 217 -4.02 2.84 10.77
N THR A 218 -3.03 3.59 11.24
CA THR A 218 -1.62 3.15 11.15
C THR A 218 -1.38 1.89 11.99
N ALA A 219 -1.99 1.79 13.18
CA ALA A 219 -1.89 0.60 14.02
C ALA A 219 -2.42 -0.65 13.31
N VAL A 220 -3.54 -0.56 12.58
CA VAL A 220 -4.07 -1.68 11.81
C VAL A 220 -3.02 -2.17 10.78
N PHE A 221 -2.39 -1.26 10.04
CA PHE A 221 -1.37 -1.63 9.05
C PHE A 221 -0.12 -2.24 9.69
N VAL A 222 0.40 -1.60 10.74
CA VAL A 222 1.60 -2.08 11.46
C VAL A 222 1.34 -3.42 12.12
N VAL A 223 0.23 -3.58 12.82
CA VAL A 223 -0.13 -4.84 13.50
C VAL A 223 -0.31 -5.96 12.48
N THR A 224 -1.00 -5.71 11.37
CA THR A 224 -1.15 -6.72 10.31
C THR A 224 0.19 -7.13 9.71
N PHE A 225 1.08 -6.18 9.44
CA PHE A 225 2.43 -6.46 8.96
C PHE A 225 3.23 -7.32 9.96
N VAL A 226 3.21 -6.95 11.25
CA VAL A 226 3.88 -7.71 12.30
C VAL A 226 3.32 -9.13 12.42
N ILE A 227 1.99 -9.27 12.38
CA ILE A 227 1.30 -10.58 12.38
C ILE A 227 1.76 -11.41 11.16
N GLY A 228 1.84 -10.83 9.98
CA GLY A 228 2.28 -11.51 8.76
C GLY A 228 3.71 -12.06 8.86
N ILE A 229 4.64 -11.25 9.35
CA ILE A 229 6.03 -11.70 9.57
C ILE A 229 6.11 -12.76 10.69
N ARG A 230 5.29 -12.60 11.74
CA ARG A 230 5.20 -13.59 12.81
C ARG A 230 4.64 -14.92 12.29
N ALA A 231 3.54 -14.88 11.53
CA ALA A 231 2.93 -16.06 10.91
C ALA A 231 3.93 -16.81 10.01
N TYR A 232 4.71 -16.08 9.19
CA TYR A 232 5.77 -16.66 8.38
C TYR A 232 6.81 -17.40 9.23
N ARG A 233 7.23 -16.82 10.36
CA ARG A 233 8.32 -17.38 11.20
C ARG A 233 7.88 -18.53 12.10
N ARG A 234 6.62 -18.56 12.55
CA ARG A 234 6.08 -19.52 13.53
C ARG A 234 5.40 -20.73 12.89
N THR A 235 4.89 -20.58 11.65
CA THR A 235 4.14 -21.65 11.03
C THR A 235 5.06 -22.79 10.57
N ALA A 236 4.85 -24.00 11.10
CA ALA A 236 5.64 -25.19 10.74
C ALA A 236 5.43 -25.62 9.27
N SER A 237 4.26 -25.35 8.71
CA SER A 237 3.96 -25.64 7.29
C SER A 237 4.67 -24.64 6.39
N LYS A 238 5.65 -25.08 5.61
CA LYS A 238 6.35 -24.26 4.61
C LYS A 238 5.40 -23.57 3.63
N LEU A 239 4.33 -24.24 3.23
CA LEU A 239 3.33 -23.68 2.31
C LEU A 239 2.57 -22.53 2.97
N LEU A 240 2.02 -22.73 4.18
CA LEU A 240 1.29 -21.67 4.89
C LEU A 240 2.21 -20.52 5.29
N ALA A 241 3.44 -20.79 5.72
CA ALA A 241 4.42 -19.75 6.02
C ALA A 241 4.68 -18.85 4.81
N ASN A 242 4.96 -19.44 3.65
CA ASN A 242 5.19 -18.64 2.44
C ASN A 242 3.90 -17.96 1.95
N LEU A 243 2.73 -18.56 2.11
CA LEU A 243 1.47 -17.88 1.80
C LEU A 243 1.31 -16.62 2.65
N ALA A 244 1.59 -16.70 3.97
CA ALA A 244 1.56 -15.53 4.84
C ALA A 244 2.57 -14.44 4.40
N LEU A 245 3.78 -14.83 3.99
CA LEU A 245 4.79 -13.90 3.49
C LEU A 245 4.32 -13.19 2.21
N PHE A 246 3.85 -13.94 1.22
CA PHE A 246 3.43 -13.36 -0.06
C PHE A 246 2.14 -12.52 0.08
N ALA A 247 1.21 -12.91 0.97
CA ALA A 247 0.07 -12.06 1.32
C ALA A 247 0.52 -10.75 2.00
N THR A 248 1.49 -10.82 2.92
CA THR A 248 2.07 -9.64 3.58
C THR A 248 2.80 -8.74 2.57
N MET A 249 3.51 -9.31 1.59
CA MET A 249 4.11 -8.54 0.49
C MET A 249 3.03 -7.81 -0.32
N GLY A 250 1.93 -8.48 -0.66
CA GLY A 250 0.79 -7.84 -1.32
C GLY A 250 0.25 -6.67 -0.51
N LEU A 251 -0.01 -6.86 0.79
CA LEU A 251 -0.43 -5.77 1.68
C LEU A 251 0.59 -4.63 1.75
N THR A 252 1.89 -4.95 1.76
CA THR A 252 2.95 -3.94 1.77
C THR A 252 2.92 -3.06 0.52
N THR A 253 2.56 -3.60 -0.64
CA THR A 253 2.40 -2.76 -1.83
C THR A 253 1.37 -1.67 -1.58
N TYR A 254 0.26 -2.01 -0.94
CA TYR A 254 -0.77 -1.01 -0.65
C TYR A 254 -0.37 -0.07 0.50
N TYR A 255 0.32 -0.55 1.54
CA TYR A 255 0.80 0.34 2.61
C TYR A 255 1.71 1.44 2.06
N VAL A 256 2.57 1.12 1.10
CA VAL A 256 3.44 2.10 0.44
C VAL A 256 2.66 2.96 -0.55
N HIS A 257 1.80 2.37 -1.36
CA HIS A 257 0.96 3.10 -2.32
C HIS A 257 0.03 4.10 -1.61
N GLY A 258 -0.49 3.73 -0.45
CA GLY A 258 -1.38 4.54 0.38
C GLY A 258 -0.78 5.85 0.92
N PHE A 259 0.55 6.04 0.85
CA PHE A 259 1.13 7.37 1.11
C PHE A 259 0.73 8.39 0.04
N LEU A 260 0.57 7.94 -1.20
CA LEU A 260 0.36 8.80 -2.37
C LEU A 260 -1.06 8.78 -2.91
N ASN A 261 -1.87 7.82 -2.47
CA ASN A 261 -3.24 7.64 -2.94
C ASN A 261 -4.13 7.02 -1.85
N GLN A 262 -5.45 7.09 -2.09
CA GLN A 262 -6.47 6.63 -1.15
C GLN A 262 -7.54 5.88 -1.95
N PHE A 263 -7.59 4.54 -1.80
CA PHE A 263 -8.49 3.69 -2.59
C PHE A 263 -9.22 2.62 -1.76
N LEU A 264 -8.97 2.53 -0.43
CA LEU A 264 -9.68 1.57 0.44
C LEU A 264 -11.17 1.89 0.62
N GLU A 265 -11.61 3.03 0.16
CA GLU A 265 -13.05 3.36 0.07
C GLU A 265 -13.74 2.67 -1.13
N THR A 266 -12.96 2.09 -2.05
CA THR A 266 -13.48 1.35 -3.19
C THR A 266 -13.46 -0.15 -2.92
N ASP A 267 -14.54 -0.86 -3.26
CA ASP A 267 -14.66 -2.32 -3.10
C ASP A 267 -13.54 -3.09 -3.82
N LYS A 268 -13.08 -2.57 -4.97
CA LYS A 268 -12.03 -3.18 -5.79
C LYS A 268 -10.68 -3.29 -5.09
N LEU A 269 -10.37 -2.38 -4.17
CA LEU A 269 -9.19 -2.44 -3.32
C LEU A 269 -9.52 -2.97 -1.91
N ALA A 270 -10.63 -2.56 -1.33
CA ALA A 270 -11.02 -2.97 0.02
C ALA A 270 -11.17 -4.49 0.14
N VAL A 271 -11.89 -5.13 -0.79
CA VAL A 271 -12.14 -6.59 -0.75
C VAL A 271 -10.84 -7.41 -0.77
N PRO A 272 -9.92 -7.26 -1.74
CA PRO A 272 -8.68 -8.02 -1.74
C PRO A 272 -7.74 -7.61 -0.58
N PHE A 273 -7.71 -6.36 -0.18
CA PHE A 273 -6.90 -5.90 0.95
C PHE A 273 -7.33 -6.56 2.27
N TRP A 274 -8.61 -6.49 2.62
CA TRP A 274 -9.13 -7.12 3.83
C TRP A 274 -9.13 -8.65 3.73
N GLY A 275 -9.31 -9.19 2.52
CA GLY A 275 -9.16 -10.62 2.25
C GLY A 275 -7.75 -11.13 2.56
N LEU A 276 -6.70 -10.46 2.09
CA LEU A 276 -5.31 -10.81 2.40
C LEU A 276 -5.00 -10.60 3.88
N THR A 277 -5.52 -9.55 4.51
CA THR A 277 -5.42 -9.32 5.95
C THR A 277 -6.02 -10.51 6.73
N ALA A 278 -7.20 -10.96 6.37
CA ALA A 278 -7.85 -12.11 6.98
C ALA A 278 -7.03 -13.40 6.80
N VAL A 279 -6.46 -13.64 5.62
CA VAL A 279 -5.57 -14.78 5.35
C VAL A 279 -4.36 -14.76 6.29
N VAL A 280 -3.69 -13.64 6.42
CA VAL A 280 -2.52 -13.48 7.29
C VAL A 280 -2.87 -13.77 8.75
N VAL A 281 -3.97 -13.19 9.25
CA VAL A 281 -4.45 -13.39 10.63
C VAL A 281 -4.86 -14.85 10.86
N ALA A 282 -5.57 -15.47 9.91
CA ALA A 282 -6.00 -16.85 10.02
C ALA A 282 -4.80 -17.81 10.12
N ILE A 283 -3.75 -17.60 9.35
CA ILE A 283 -2.53 -18.42 9.40
C ILE A 283 -1.83 -18.26 10.76
N ASP A 284 -1.72 -17.05 11.29
CA ASP A 284 -1.10 -16.79 12.60
C ASP A 284 -1.89 -17.46 13.74
N LEU A 285 -3.21 -17.37 13.74
CA LEU A 285 -4.08 -18.01 14.71
C LEU A 285 -3.97 -19.55 14.65
N TYR A 286 -3.92 -20.10 13.44
CA TYR A 286 -3.74 -21.54 13.23
C TYR A 286 -2.40 -22.03 13.78
N ALA A 287 -1.32 -21.32 13.50
CA ALA A 287 0.01 -21.63 14.01
C ALA A 287 0.03 -21.60 15.55
N THR A 288 -0.51 -20.56 16.16
CA THR A 288 -0.61 -20.41 17.61
C THR A 288 -1.42 -21.52 18.27
N LYS A 289 -2.53 -21.96 17.64
CA LYS A 289 -3.34 -23.06 18.17
C LYS A 289 -2.57 -24.38 18.15
N LYS A 290 -1.82 -24.67 17.09
CA LYS A 290 -0.99 -25.87 17.01
C LYS A 290 0.14 -25.89 18.04
N GLU A 291 0.82 -24.77 18.26
CA GLU A 291 1.86 -24.66 19.29
C GLU A 291 1.29 -24.98 20.68
N LYS A 292 0.18 -24.36 21.07
CA LYS A 292 -0.48 -24.61 22.34
C LYS A 292 -0.94 -26.06 22.51
N GLN A 293 -1.33 -26.73 21.44
CA GLN A 293 -1.71 -28.14 21.52
C GLN A 293 -0.49 -29.03 21.72
N ALA A 294 0.62 -28.75 21.01
CA ALA A 294 1.87 -29.49 21.18
C ALA A 294 2.45 -29.34 22.60
N GLU A 295 2.39 -28.14 23.16
CA GLU A 295 2.79 -27.89 24.56
C GLU A 295 1.99 -28.75 25.54
N LYS A 296 0.66 -28.78 25.42
CA LYS A 296 -0.23 -29.59 26.26
C LYS A 296 0.03 -31.09 26.12
N ASP A 297 0.32 -31.55 24.90
CA ASP A 297 0.59 -32.98 24.66
C ASP A 297 1.95 -33.39 25.26
N ASN A 298 2.96 -32.52 25.17
CA ASN A 298 4.25 -32.72 25.83
C ASN A 298 4.12 -32.73 27.36
N GLU A 299 3.37 -31.83 27.96
CA GLU A 299 3.13 -31.76 29.39
C GLU A 299 2.45 -33.05 29.90
N LYS A 300 1.46 -33.56 29.16
CA LYS A 300 0.80 -34.84 29.48
C LYS A 300 1.75 -36.01 29.38
N GLN A 301 2.67 -36.03 28.40
CA GLN A 301 3.64 -37.09 28.27
C GLN A 301 4.63 -37.09 29.44
N LEU A 302 5.09 -35.91 29.88
CA LEU A 302 5.98 -35.77 31.05
C LEU A 302 5.31 -36.28 32.33
N LEU A 303 4.09 -35.89 32.58
CA LEU A 303 3.30 -36.33 33.75
C LEU A 303 3.06 -37.86 33.77
N ASN A 304 2.96 -38.48 32.59
CA ASN A 304 2.79 -39.93 32.47
C ASN A 304 4.13 -40.69 32.60
N SER A 305 5.26 -40.04 32.35
CA SER A 305 6.58 -40.66 32.53
C SER A 305 7.10 -40.61 33.96
N GLU A 306 6.54 -39.78 34.81
CA GLU A 306 6.86 -39.65 36.23
C GLU A 306 6.01 -40.55 37.14
N LYS A 307 5.04 -41.27 36.57
CA LYS A 307 4.22 -42.30 37.25
C LYS A 307 4.73 -43.70 36.95
#